data_8fa1e6a56b4621dca6b0d28fde4bb0c8
#
_entry.id   8fa1e6a56b4621dca6b0d28fde4bb0c8
#
_cell.length_a   1.000
_cell.length_b   1.000
_cell.length_c   1.000
_cell.angle_alpha   90.00
_cell.angle_beta   90.00
_cell.angle_gamma   90.00
#
_symmetry.space_group_name_H-M   'P 1'
#
loop_
_entity.id
_entity.type
_entity.pdbx_description
1 polymer ?
#
loop_
_entity_poly.entity_id
_entity_poly.type
_entity_poly.pdbx_seq_one_letter_code
_entity_poly.pdbx_strand_id
1 'polypeptide(L)'
;MVRFSAVVLAGGSGRRFGGPKHKALLAGRPLFFWSLRAFQAHPDIGEIILVFPEGESSASEHIKGLFPKMSAVVLGGPERTDSARAGVSAAKGEYVLIHDSARPLVSLDLITRVIRGLERHPAVAPAIPVRDTLKRAAGELVFKGPDREGLFRVQTPQGFKRELILRAYDIARGPATDDTTILEETLGIQSIMVPGEESNIKITVGDDLLLAERLIGKRRTGFGWDA
;
A
#
# COMPACT_ATOMS: atom_id res chain seq x y z
N MET A 1 2.26 -21.66 11.49
CA MET A 1 1.68 -20.37 11.96
C MET A 1 2.05 -19.30 10.95
N VAL A 2 1.11 -18.46 10.51
CA VAL A 2 1.40 -17.37 9.54
C VAL A 2 2.21 -16.29 10.27
N ARG A 3 3.38 -15.91 9.73
CA ARG A 3 4.22 -14.86 10.32
C ARG A 3 3.89 -13.49 9.72
N PHE A 4 3.73 -13.41 8.39
CA PHE A 4 3.44 -12.16 7.68
C PHE A 4 2.16 -12.26 6.87
N SER A 5 1.24 -11.33 7.09
CA SER A 5 0.02 -11.15 6.30
C SER A 5 0.12 -9.87 5.47
N ALA A 6 -0.27 -9.93 4.20
CA ALA A 6 -0.42 -8.74 3.36
C ALA A 6 -1.88 -8.26 3.38
N VAL A 7 -2.10 -7.00 3.67
CA VAL A 7 -3.41 -6.32 3.61
C VAL A 7 -3.41 -5.37 2.43
N VAL A 8 -4.12 -5.72 1.36
CA VAL A 8 -4.16 -4.95 0.12
C VAL A 8 -5.44 -4.12 0.08
N LEU A 9 -5.29 -2.80 0.14
CA LEU A 9 -6.39 -1.86 0.14
C LEU A 9 -6.78 -1.51 -1.30
N ALA A 10 -7.90 -2.06 -1.79
CA ALA A 10 -8.42 -1.79 -3.12
C ALA A 10 -9.53 -0.71 -3.14
N GLY A 11 -9.83 -0.12 -1.98
CA GLY A 11 -10.80 0.96 -1.82
C GLY A 11 -10.23 2.34 -2.15
N GLY A 12 -11.14 3.30 -2.30
CA GLY A 12 -10.84 4.72 -2.49
C GLY A 12 -11.74 5.35 -3.54
N SER A 13 -12.26 6.55 -3.25
CA SER A 13 -13.24 7.27 -4.10
C SER A 13 -12.73 7.63 -5.51
N GLY A 14 -11.41 7.58 -5.73
CA GLY A 14 -10.81 7.90 -7.04
C GLY A 14 -11.12 9.31 -7.57
N ARG A 15 -11.51 10.27 -6.71
CA ARG A 15 -11.95 11.62 -7.14
C ARG A 15 -10.98 12.29 -8.11
N ARG A 16 -9.68 12.23 -7.83
CA ARG A 16 -8.63 12.81 -8.70
C ARG A 16 -8.34 11.97 -9.95
N PHE A 17 -8.73 10.71 -9.96
CA PHE A 17 -8.56 9.80 -11.10
C PHE A 17 -9.74 9.86 -12.09
N GLY A 18 -10.86 10.50 -11.70
CA GLY A 18 -12.07 10.58 -12.50
C GLY A 18 -12.97 9.33 -12.40
N GLY A 19 -12.75 8.45 -11.43
CA GLY A 19 -13.56 7.26 -11.23
C GLY A 19 -12.98 6.25 -10.23
N PRO A 20 -13.68 5.15 -9.98
CA PRO A 20 -13.27 4.13 -9.02
C PRO A 20 -11.99 3.42 -9.49
N LYS A 21 -10.88 3.65 -8.79
CA LYS A 21 -9.55 3.13 -9.15
C LYS A 21 -9.45 1.59 -9.19
N HIS A 22 -10.25 0.90 -8.39
CA HIS A 22 -10.26 -0.57 -8.39
C HIS A 22 -10.76 -1.16 -9.72
N LYS A 23 -11.49 -0.36 -10.53
CA LYS A 23 -11.93 -0.71 -11.89
C LYS A 23 -10.91 -0.33 -12.97
N ALA A 24 -9.92 0.50 -12.65
CA ALA A 24 -8.90 0.89 -13.62
C ALA A 24 -8.04 -0.31 -14.02
N LEU A 25 -7.80 -0.44 -15.31
CA LEU A 25 -7.00 -1.53 -15.88
C LEU A 25 -5.59 -1.06 -16.20
N LEU A 26 -4.62 -1.83 -15.78
CA LEU A 26 -3.21 -1.69 -16.13
C LEU A 26 -2.80 -2.93 -16.91
N ALA A 27 -2.41 -2.78 -18.17
CA ALA A 27 -2.11 -3.89 -19.08
C ALA A 27 -3.22 -4.98 -19.08
N GLY A 28 -4.49 -4.54 -19.15
CA GLY A 28 -5.67 -5.42 -19.22
C GLY A 28 -6.09 -6.10 -17.91
N ARG A 29 -5.46 -5.78 -16.77
CA ARG A 29 -5.80 -6.33 -15.46
C ARG A 29 -6.09 -5.19 -14.45
N PRO A 30 -7.03 -5.39 -13.50
CA PRO A 30 -7.27 -4.40 -12.43
C PRO A 30 -6.01 -4.06 -11.64
N LEU A 31 -5.88 -2.81 -11.16
CA LEU A 31 -4.69 -2.35 -10.43
C LEU A 31 -4.32 -3.27 -9.26
N PHE A 32 -5.31 -3.69 -8.46
CA PHE A 32 -5.07 -4.55 -7.29
C PHE A 32 -4.49 -5.93 -7.67
N PHE A 33 -4.77 -6.43 -8.88
CA PHE A 33 -4.24 -7.71 -9.36
C PHE A 33 -2.72 -7.76 -9.32
N TRP A 34 -2.06 -6.67 -9.69
CA TRP A 34 -0.61 -6.57 -9.74
C TRP A 34 0.01 -6.63 -8.34
N SER A 35 -0.60 -5.95 -7.37
CA SER A 35 -0.20 -6.02 -5.97
C SER A 35 -0.41 -7.42 -5.40
N LEU A 36 -1.58 -8.03 -5.63
CA LEU A 36 -1.87 -9.40 -5.20
C LEU A 36 -0.85 -10.39 -5.76
N ARG A 37 -0.50 -10.26 -7.05
CA ARG A 37 0.50 -11.11 -7.70
C ARG A 37 1.87 -11.00 -7.02
N ALA A 38 2.31 -9.79 -6.67
CA ALA A 38 3.59 -9.59 -5.99
C ALA A 38 3.59 -10.26 -4.60
N PHE A 39 2.56 -10.06 -3.78
CA PHE A 39 2.45 -10.70 -2.47
C PHE A 39 2.27 -12.21 -2.56
N GLN A 40 1.51 -12.71 -3.54
CA GLN A 40 1.37 -14.15 -3.80
C GLN A 40 2.71 -14.81 -4.13
N ALA A 41 3.57 -14.13 -4.89
CA ALA A 41 4.87 -14.66 -5.30
C ALA A 41 5.93 -14.59 -4.19
N HIS A 42 5.77 -13.73 -3.17
CA HIS A 42 6.77 -13.56 -2.12
C HIS A 42 6.75 -14.73 -1.13
N PRO A 43 7.90 -15.42 -0.88
CA PRO A 43 7.94 -16.65 -0.08
C PRO A 43 7.52 -16.44 1.39
N ASP A 44 7.88 -15.32 2.00
CA ASP A 44 7.62 -15.06 3.41
C ASP A 44 6.19 -14.58 3.70
N ILE A 45 5.44 -14.18 2.68
CA ILE A 45 4.02 -13.86 2.83
C ILE A 45 3.22 -15.16 2.88
N GLY A 46 2.59 -15.42 4.01
CA GLY A 46 1.77 -16.62 4.23
C GLY A 46 0.28 -16.41 4.01
N GLU A 47 -0.15 -15.14 3.99
CA GLU A 47 -1.57 -14.80 3.93
C GLU A 47 -1.77 -13.47 3.21
N ILE A 48 -2.87 -13.37 2.45
CA ILE A 48 -3.30 -12.12 1.79
C ILE A 48 -4.75 -11.83 2.16
N ILE A 49 -5.01 -10.61 2.61
CA ILE A 49 -6.34 -10.06 2.83
C ILE A 49 -6.55 -8.94 1.81
N LEU A 50 -7.62 -9.06 1.02
CA LEU A 50 -8.01 -8.02 0.09
C LEU A 50 -9.16 -7.20 0.70
N VAL A 51 -9.02 -5.88 0.73
CA VAL A 51 -10.04 -4.97 1.23
C VAL A 51 -10.67 -4.24 0.06
N PHE A 52 -11.95 -4.52 -0.20
CA PHE A 52 -12.74 -3.88 -1.26
C PHE A 52 -13.62 -2.76 -0.72
N PRO A 53 -14.01 -1.80 -1.60
CA PRO A 53 -15.04 -0.82 -1.25
C PRO A 53 -16.38 -1.53 -0.99
N GLU A 54 -17.23 -0.90 -0.22
CA GLU A 54 -18.59 -1.33 0.04
C GLU A 54 -19.38 -1.47 -1.28
N GLY A 55 -20.17 -2.55 -1.43
CA GLY A 55 -21.00 -2.82 -2.61
C GLY A 55 -20.35 -3.66 -3.73
N GLU A 56 -19.08 -4.06 -3.63
CA GLU A 56 -18.34 -4.78 -4.70
C GLU A 56 -18.08 -6.28 -4.37
N SER A 57 -18.96 -6.95 -3.64
CA SER A 57 -18.73 -8.31 -3.13
C SER A 57 -18.76 -9.44 -4.18
N SER A 58 -19.37 -9.23 -5.36
CA SER A 58 -19.61 -10.30 -6.35
C SER A 58 -18.35 -10.87 -7.03
N ALA A 59 -17.23 -10.15 -7.00
CA ALA A 59 -15.97 -10.62 -7.60
C ALA A 59 -15.10 -11.45 -6.63
N SER A 60 -15.48 -11.57 -5.37
CA SER A 60 -14.60 -12.05 -4.30
C SER A 60 -14.20 -13.53 -4.44
N GLU A 61 -15.09 -14.42 -4.80
CA GLU A 61 -14.81 -15.87 -4.91
C GLU A 61 -13.91 -16.18 -6.10
N HIS A 62 -14.17 -15.53 -7.25
CA HIS A 62 -13.34 -15.70 -8.43
C HIS A 62 -11.91 -15.24 -8.20
N ILE A 63 -11.72 -14.11 -7.49
CA ILE A 63 -10.40 -13.59 -7.16
C ILE A 63 -9.66 -14.54 -6.20
N LYS A 64 -10.36 -15.09 -5.20
CA LYS A 64 -9.77 -16.09 -4.28
C LYS A 64 -9.18 -17.29 -5.02
N GLY A 65 -9.90 -17.80 -6.04
CA GLY A 65 -9.43 -18.92 -6.84
C GLY A 65 -8.11 -18.67 -7.58
N LEU A 66 -7.81 -17.40 -7.89
CA LEU A 66 -6.58 -17.01 -8.59
C LEU A 66 -5.37 -16.82 -7.66
N PHE A 67 -5.58 -16.66 -6.35
CA PHE A 67 -4.54 -16.35 -5.38
C PHE A 67 -4.64 -17.27 -4.15
N PRO A 68 -3.95 -18.44 -4.16
CA PRO A 68 -4.02 -19.44 -3.09
C PRO A 68 -3.70 -18.93 -1.68
N LYS A 69 -2.88 -17.87 -1.54
CA LYS A 69 -2.60 -17.25 -0.23
C LYS A 69 -3.71 -16.32 0.25
N MET A 70 -4.72 -16.04 -0.56
CA MET A 70 -5.81 -15.16 -0.18
C MET A 70 -6.77 -15.86 0.77
N SER A 71 -6.71 -15.51 2.05
CA SER A 71 -7.55 -16.07 3.11
C SER A 71 -8.89 -15.37 3.25
N ALA A 72 -8.94 -14.05 2.98
CA ALA A 72 -10.14 -13.26 3.14
C ALA A 72 -10.26 -12.13 2.10
N VAL A 73 -11.50 -11.81 1.77
CA VAL A 73 -11.91 -10.56 1.14
C VAL A 73 -12.85 -9.88 2.12
N VAL A 74 -12.54 -8.65 2.52
CA VAL A 74 -13.33 -7.89 3.48
C VAL A 74 -13.79 -6.57 2.89
N LEU A 75 -14.87 -6.03 3.40
CA LEU A 75 -15.36 -4.71 3.00
C LEU A 75 -14.61 -3.65 3.78
N GLY A 76 -14.17 -2.60 3.09
CA GLY A 76 -13.61 -1.40 3.70
C GLY A 76 -14.70 -0.50 4.26
N GLY A 77 -14.30 0.50 5.02
CA GLY A 77 -15.17 1.54 5.54
C GLY A 77 -15.08 2.83 4.72
N PRO A 78 -15.74 3.90 5.19
CA PRO A 78 -15.79 5.19 4.49
C PRO A 78 -14.42 5.86 4.35
N GLU A 79 -13.55 5.66 5.33
CA GLU A 79 -12.20 6.21 5.32
C GLU A 79 -11.13 5.13 5.05
N ARG A 80 -9.92 5.58 4.63
CA ARG A 80 -8.79 4.67 4.42
C ARG A 80 -8.41 3.93 5.71
N THR A 81 -8.46 4.62 6.83
CA THR A 81 -8.16 4.06 8.16
C THR A 81 -9.12 2.94 8.53
N ASP A 82 -10.44 3.11 8.27
CA ASP A 82 -11.44 2.07 8.52
C ASP A 82 -11.17 0.82 7.68
N SER A 83 -10.84 1.04 6.40
CA SER A 83 -10.48 -0.04 5.48
C SER A 83 -9.23 -0.80 5.94
N ALA A 84 -8.19 -0.08 6.37
CA ALA A 84 -6.97 -0.67 6.89
C ALA A 84 -7.24 -1.46 8.18
N ARG A 85 -7.99 -0.89 9.13
CA ARG A 85 -8.43 -1.57 10.35
C ARG A 85 -9.19 -2.86 10.06
N ALA A 86 -10.16 -2.84 9.14
CA ALA A 86 -10.92 -4.02 8.75
C ALA A 86 -10.02 -5.13 8.21
N GLY A 87 -9.08 -4.78 7.31
CA GLY A 87 -8.12 -5.72 6.75
C GLY A 87 -7.17 -6.30 7.79
N VAL A 88 -6.61 -5.48 8.67
CA VAL A 88 -5.69 -5.91 9.75
C VAL A 88 -6.42 -6.77 10.79
N SER A 89 -7.69 -6.48 11.08
CA SER A 89 -8.52 -7.30 11.99
C SER A 89 -8.75 -8.70 11.44
N ALA A 90 -8.89 -8.87 10.13
CA ALA A 90 -9.05 -10.16 9.47
C ALA A 90 -7.73 -10.95 9.34
N ALA A 91 -6.59 -10.29 9.44
CA ALA A 91 -5.27 -10.92 9.31
C ALA A 91 -4.93 -11.79 10.52
N LYS A 92 -4.18 -12.88 10.29
CA LYS A 92 -3.75 -13.84 11.31
C LYS A 92 -2.25 -13.80 11.61
N GLY A 93 -1.47 -13.12 10.78
CA GLY A 93 -0.02 -13.00 10.94
C GLY A 93 0.35 -12.20 12.19
N GLU A 94 1.52 -12.51 12.73
CA GLU A 94 2.14 -11.73 13.80
C GLU A 94 2.45 -10.30 13.33
N TYR A 95 2.85 -10.19 12.06
CA TYR A 95 3.12 -8.92 11.37
C TYR A 95 2.16 -8.74 10.19
N VAL A 96 1.84 -7.50 9.91
CA VAL A 96 1.01 -7.11 8.76
C VAL A 96 1.76 -6.13 7.86
N LEU A 97 1.62 -6.29 6.55
CA LEU A 97 2.08 -5.35 5.54
C LEU A 97 0.85 -4.71 4.90
N ILE A 98 0.61 -3.43 5.16
CA ILE A 98 -0.53 -2.67 4.63
C ILE A 98 -0.11 -2.00 3.33
N HIS A 99 -0.82 -2.27 2.24
CA HIS A 99 -0.45 -1.82 0.91
C HIS A 99 -1.61 -1.20 0.13
N ASP A 100 -1.37 -0.02 -0.42
CA ASP A 100 -2.32 0.64 -1.33
C ASP A 100 -2.25 -0.05 -2.72
N SER A 101 -3.34 -0.66 -3.18
CA SER A 101 -3.40 -1.25 -4.53
C SER A 101 -3.18 -0.24 -5.67
N ALA A 102 -3.30 1.06 -5.37
CA ALA A 102 -2.92 2.14 -6.28
C ALA A 102 -1.40 2.21 -6.55
N ARG A 103 -0.57 1.37 -5.90
CA ARG A 103 0.84 1.14 -6.21
C ARG A 103 1.06 -0.25 -6.81
N PRO A 104 0.62 -0.47 -8.05
CA PRO A 104 0.60 -1.82 -8.64
C PRO A 104 1.99 -2.39 -8.92
N LEU A 105 3.05 -1.55 -8.88
CA LEU A 105 4.41 -1.93 -9.24
C LEU A 105 5.31 -2.25 -8.05
N VAL A 106 4.73 -2.64 -6.92
CA VAL A 106 5.51 -3.12 -5.76
C VAL A 106 6.39 -4.31 -6.17
N SER A 107 7.68 -4.25 -5.82
CA SER A 107 8.64 -5.32 -6.13
C SER A 107 8.76 -6.32 -4.98
N LEU A 108 9.25 -7.53 -5.29
CA LEU A 108 9.59 -8.52 -4.26
C LEU A 108 10.71 -8.00 -3.35
N ASP A 109 11.68 -7.29 -3.90
CA ASP A 109 12.78 -6.71 -3.15
C ASP A 109 12.31 -5.65 -2.14
N LEU A 110 11.32 -4.83 -2.51
CA LEU A 110 10.73 -3.86 -1.60
C LEU A 110 9.98 -4.55 -0.45
N ILE A 111 9.20 -5.59 -0.75
CA ILE A 111 8.53 -6.41 0.27
C ILE A 111 9.56 -7.04 1.20
N THR A 112 10.64 -7.61 0.66
CA THR A 112 11.73 -8.20 1.45
C THR A 112 12.38 -7.17 2.39
N ARG A 113 12.65 -5.94 1.92
CA ARG A 113 13.23 -4.89 2.76
C ARG A 113 12.34 -4.53 3.95
N VAL A 114 11.02 -4.43 3.71
CA VAL A 114 10.06 -4.17 4.79
C VAL A 114 10.04 -5.32 5.79
N ILE A 115 9.98 -6.57 5.34
CA ILE A 115 10.00 -7.76 6.19
C ILE A 115 11.26 -7.82 7.05
N ARG A 116 12.44 -7.63 6.46
CA ARG A 116 13.71 -7.57 7.21
C ARG A 116 13.78 -6.43 8.22
N GLY A 117 13.16 -5.31 7.90
CA GLY A 117 13.02 -4.20 8.86
C GLY A 117 12.19 -4.60 10.07
N LEU A 118 11.09 -5.35 9.87
CA LEU A 118 10.22 -5.85 10.96
C LEU A 118 10.90 -6.86 11.89
N GLU A 119 11.98 -7.50 11.47
CA GLU A 119 12.78 -8.35 12.35
C GLU A 119 13.52 -7.56 13.44
N ARG A 120 13.69 -6.27 13.24
CA ARG A 120 14.46 -5.38 14.12
C ARG A 120 13.64 -4.27 14.76
N HIS A 121 12.46 -3.97 14.20
CA HIS A 121 11.62 -2.85 14.67
C HIS A 121 10.13 -3.15 14.44
N PRO A 122 9.25 -2.75 15.37
CA PRO A 122 7.82 -3.06 15.27
C PRO A 122 7.06 -2.34 14.15
N ALA A 123 7.65 -1.30 13.55
CA ALA A 123 7.05 -0.55 12.46
C ALA A 123 8.09 -0.11 11.42
N VAL A 124 7.77 -0.30 10.14
CA VAL A 124 8.68 -0.06 9.02
C VAL A 124 7.94 0.58 7.86
N ALA A 125 8.50 1.64 7.27
CA ALA A 125 7.97 2.24 6.06
C ALA A 125 9.05 2.43 5.00
N PRO A 126 8.78 2.07 3.74
CA PRO A 126 9.67 2.42 2.64
C PRO A 126 9.48 3.88 2.27
N ALA A 127 10.56 4.58 1.98
CA ALA A 127 10.50 5.98 1.57
C ALA A 127 11.61 6.34 0.59
N ILE A 128 11.36 7.38 -0.20
CA ILE A 128 12.30 7.96 -1.15
C ILE A 128 12.48 9.45 -0.85
N PRO A 129 13.67 10.02 -1.01
CA PRO A 129 13.91 11.43 -0.70
C PRO A 129 13.08 12.35 -1.61
N VAL A 130 12.68 13.49 -1.08
CA VAL A 130 12.10 14.57 -1.88
C VAL A 130 13.21 15.24 -2.69
N ARG A 131 13.03 15.28 -4.02
CA ARG A 131 14.01 15.89 -4.95
C ARG A 131 13.64 17.31 -5.34
N ASP A 132 12.34 17.59 -5.45
CA ASP A 132 11.83 18.89 -5.88
C ASP A 132 11.85 19.90 -4.75
N THR A 133 11.93 21.19 -5.11
CA THR A 133 11.74 22.28 -4.13
C THR A 133 10.27 22.34 -3.72
N LEU A 134 10.00 22.26 -2.43
CA LEU A 134 8.65 22.37 -1.88
C LEU A 134 8.32 23.84 -1.60
N LYS A 135 7.10 24.25 -1.97
CA LYS A 135 6.55 25.58 -1.70
C LYS A 135 5.19 25.43 -1.02
N ARG A 136 4.81 26.44 -0.25
CA ARG A 136 3.42 26.62 0.18
C ARG A 136 2.73 27.52 -0.81
N ALA A 137 1.43 27.31 -1.04
CA ALA A 137 0.61 28.16 -1.90
C ALA A 137 -0.65 28.60 -1.15
N ALA A 138 -1.09 29.82 -1.42
CA ALA A 138 -2.39 30.36 -1.02
C ALA A 138 -2.98 31.08 -2.23
N GLY A 139 -4.01 30.50 -2.85
CA GLY A 139 -4.47 30.90 -4.16
C GLY A 139 -3.36 30.76 -5.21
N GLU A 140 -3.09 31.84 -5.94
CA GLU A 140 -2.01 31.90 -6.95
C GLU A 140 -0.65 32.30 -6.37
N LEU A 141 -0.59 32.70 -5.10
CA LEU A 141 0.64 33.16 -4.46
C LEU A 141 1.46 31.99 -3.93
N VAL A 142 2.77 32.03 -4.16
CA VAL A 142 3.72 30.99 -3.77
C VAL A 142 4.66 31.52 -2.70
N PHE A 143 4.76 30.79 -1.59
CA PHE A 143 5.56 31.17 -0.42
C PHE A 143 6.69 30.16 -0.19
N LYS A 144 7.67 30.55 0.65
CA LYS A 144 8.73 29.66 1.10
C LYS A 144 8.14 28.42 1.75
N GLY A 145 8.51 27.26 1.26
CA GLY A 145 8.19 25.95 1.86
C GLY A 145 9.26 25.47 2.85
N PRO A 146 9.11 24.27 3.36
CA PRO A 146 10.13 23.62 4.17
C PRO A 146 11.38 23.34 3.33
N ASP A 147 12.53 23.23 3.99
CA ASP A 147 13.72 22.66 3.35
C ASP A 147 13.42 21.20 2.98
N ARG A 148 13.89 20.77 1.83
CA ARG A 148 13.73 19.39 1.38
C ARG A 148 14.69 18.41 2.03
N GLU A 149 15.77 18.91 2.65
CA GLU A 149 16.72 18.07 3.37
C GLU A 149 16.01 17.34 4.52
N GLY A 150 16.20 16.02 4.59
CA GLY A 150 15.51 15.19 5.57
C GLY A 150 14.01 14.91 5.28
N LEU A 151 13.45 15.44 4.19
CA LEU A 151 12.08 15.13 3.79
C LEU A 151 12.01 13.94 2.82
N PHE A 152 11.07 13.04 3.09
CA PHE A 152 10.87 11.83 2.31
C PHE A 152 9.41 11.66 1.89
N ARG A 153 9.21 11.04 0.73
CA ARG A 153 7.92 10.56 0.25
C ARG A 153 7.73 9.13 0.72
N VAL A 154 6.85 8.91 1.67
CA VAL A 154 6.57 7.59 2.21
C VAL A 154 5.76 6.77 1.20
N GLN A 155 6.10 5.49 1.10
CA GLN A 155 5.44 4.54 0.22
C GLN A 155 4.76 3.42 1.02
N THR A 156 4.13 2.50 0.32
CA THR A 156 3.65 1.22 0.85
C THR A 156 4.27 0.06 0.05
N PRO A 157 4.42 -1.16 0.65
CA PRO A 157 3.77 -1.60 1.89
C PRO A 157 4.41 -1.00 3.14
N GLN A 158 3.58 -0.61 4.11
CA GLN A 158 4.01 -0.27 5.46
C GLN A 158 3.84 -1.50 6.34
N GLY A 159 4.89 -1.87 7.07
CA GLY A 159 4.91 -3.06 7.90
C GLY A 159 4.76 -2.74 9.38
N PHE A 160 3.99 -3.56 10.10
CA PHE A 160 3.72 -3.36 11.52
C PHE A 160 3.62 -4.67 12.27
N LYS A 161 4.00 -4.66 13.57
CA LYS A 161 3.54 -5.67 14.51
C LYS A 161 2.02 -5.53 14.65
N ARG A 162 1.27 -6.60 14.31
CA ARG A 162 -0.18 -6.55 14.15
C ARG A 162 -0.91 -6.03 15.39
N GLU A 163 -0.53 -6.49 16.57
CA GLU A 163 -1.18 -6.06 17.82
C GLU A 163 -1.05 -4.55 18.08
N LEU A 164 0.11 -3.94 17.71
CA LEU A 164 0.37 -2.54 17.95
C LEU A 164 -0.46 -1.65 17.02
N ILE A 165 -0.53 -1.98 15.73
CA ILE A 165 -1.30 -1.17 14.80
C ILE A 165 -2.82 -1.32 15.03
N LEU A 166 -3.31 -2.48 15.47
CA LEU A 166 -4.71 -2.63 15.89
C LEU A 166 -5.02 -1.75 17.08
N ARG A 167 -4.17 -1.78 18.11
CA ARG A 167 -4.33 -0.91 19.28
C ARG A 167 -4.30 0.57 18.90
N ALA A 168 -3.43 0.95 17.96
CA ALA A 168 -3.35 2.31 17.45
C ALA A 168 -4.68 2.74 16.78
N TYR A 169 -5.26 1.88 15.95
CA TYR A 169 -6.58 2.15 15.33
C TYR A 169 -7.73 2.27 16.35
N ASP A 170 -7.66 1.56 17.47
CA ASP A 170 -8.69 1.67 18.52
C ASP A 170 -8.65 3.02 19.27
N ILE A 171 -7.47 3.65 19.33
CA ILE A 171 -7.24 4.95 19.99
C ILE A 171 -7.44 6.11 19.02
N ALA A 172 -7.08 5.93 17.73
CA ALA A 172 -7.07 6.98 16.72
C ALA A 172 -8.42 7.72 16.60
N ARG A 173 -8.36 9.03 16.44
CA ARG A 173 -9.52 9.89 16.22
C ARG A 173 -9.36 10.60 14.87
N GLY A 174 -10.32 10.38 13.97
CA GLY A 174 -10.33 11.01 12.66
C GLY A 174 -9.44 10.35 11.61
N PRO A 175 -9.46 10.89 10.37
CA PRO A 175 -8.70 10.33 9.25
C PRO A 175 -7.22 10.67 9.37
N ALA A 176 -6.37 9.71 9.04
CA ALA A 176 -4.93 9.91 8.89
C ALA A 176 -4.47 9.64 7.45
N THR A 177 -3.37 10.27 7.07
CA THR A 177 -2.82 10.14 5.71
C THR A 177 -2.12 8.81 5.47
N ASP A 178 -1.54 8.23 6.53
CA ASP A 178 -0.92 6.91 6.52
C ASP A 178 -0.92 6.25 7.91
N ASP A 179 -0.54 4.96 7.94
CA ASP A 179 -0.65 4.15 9.16
C ASP A 179 0.54 4.39 10.13
N THR A 180 1.68 4.88 9.62
CA THR A 180 2.83 5.24 10.47
C THR A 180 2.51 6.45 11.35
N THR A 181 1.81 7.44 10.79
CA THR A 181 1.34 8.62 11.55
C THR A 181 0.39 8.21 12.67
N ILE A 182 -0.55 7.29 12.40
CA ILE A 182 -1.47 6.80 13.42
C ILE A 182 -0.71 6.16 14.58
N LEU A 183 0.26 5.30 14.28
CA LEU A 183 1.04 4.61 15.31
C LEU A 183 1.86 5.59 16.16
N GLU A 184 2.47 6.59 15.54
CA GLU A 184 3.25 7.63 16.22
C GLU A 184 2.36 8.50 17.12
N GLU A 185 1.25 9.03 16.59
CA GLU A 185 0.37 9.94 17.33
C GLU A 185 -0.36 9.26 18.50
N THR A 186 -0.68 7.96 18.36
CA THR A 186 -1.47 7.24 19.38
C THR A 186 -0.64 6.51 20.41
N LEU A 187 0.48 5.92 20.01
CA LEU A 187 1.32 5.07 20.87
C LEU A 187 2.74 5.63 21.07
N GLY A 188 3.11 6.73 20.42
CA GLY A 188 4.47 7.30 20.46
C GLY A 188 5.52 6.41 19.81
N ILE A 189 5.12 5.42 18.99
CA ILE A 189 6.02 4.48 18.35
C ILE A 189 6.37 5.01 16.95
N GLN A 190 7.64 5.36 16.76
CA GLN A 190 8.16 5.78 15.46
C GLN A 190 8.43 4.57 14.58
N SER A 191 8.27 4.74 13.27
CA SER A 191 8.62 3.72 12.28
C SER A 191 10.06 3.92 11.79
N ILE A 192 10.79 2.83 11.56
CA ILE A 192 12.07 2.94 10.85
C ILE A 192 11.83 3.03 9.35
N MET A 193 12.69 3.78 8.68
CA MET A 193 12.67 3.92 7.24
C MET A 193 13.56 2.87 6.57
N VAL A 194 13.06 2.27 5.46
CA VAL A 194 13.87 1.48 4.54
C VAL A 194 13.86 2.13 3.15
N PRO A 195 14.87 1.90 2.29
CA PRO A 195 14.88 2.45 0.95
C PRO A 195 13.66 2.03 0.14
N GLY A 196 12.91 3.02 -0.36
CA GLY A 196 11.81 2.85 -1.30
C GLY A 196 12.28 2.70 -2.74
N GLU A 197 11.34 2.73 -3.70
CA GLU A 197 11.63 2.61 -5.13
C GLU A 197 10.89 3.69 -5.92
N GLU A 198 11.59 4.37 -6.83
CA GLU A 198 10.96 5.34 -7.73
C GLU A 198 9.90 4.69 -8.64
N SER A 199 10.10 3.41 -8.99
CA SER A 199 9.14 2.65 -9.79
C SER A 199 7.86 2.26 -9.03
N ASN A 200 7.86 2.31 -7.68
CA ASN A 200 6.69 2.01 -6.86
C ASN A 200 5.77 3.24 -6.77
N ILE A 201 5.40 3.76 -7.95
CA ILE A 201 4.55 4.95 -8.09
C ILE A 201 3.14 4.69 -7.56
N LYS A 202 2.49 5.76 -7.08
CA LYS A 202 1.07 5.73 -6.71
C LYS A 202 0.24 6.30 -7.85
N ILE A 203 -0.58 5.48 -8.48
CA ILE A 203 -1.51 5.92 -9.52
C ILE A 203 -2.56 6.84 -8.88
N THR A 204 -2.52 8.11 -9.26
CA THR A 204 -3.35 9.17 -8.69
C THR A 204 -4.16 9.89 -9.76
N VAL A 205 -3.60 10.05 -10.94
CA VAL A 205 -4.19 10.66 -12.13
C VAL A 205 -3.99 9.74 -13.35
N GLY A 206 -4.64 10.06 -14.49
CA GLY A 206 -4.56 9.23 -15.69
C GLY A 206 -3.13 9.04 -16.23
N ASP A 207 -2.31 10.10 -16.17
CA ASP A 207 -0.92 10.05 -16.66
C ASP A 207 -0.04 9.08 -15.89
N ASP A 208 -0.33 8.85 -14.61
CA ASP A 208 0.38 7.85 -13.80
C ASP A 208 0.15 6.43 -14.36
N LEU A 209 -1.03 6.17 -14.94
CA LEU A 209 -1.35 4.88 -15.54
C LEU A 209 -0.50 4.63 -16.78
N LEU A 210 -0.35 5.64 -17.64
CA LEU A 210 0.51 5.55 -18.82
C LEU A 210 1.98 5.30 -18.43
N LEU A 211 2.45 5.97 -17.37
CA LEU A 211 3.79 5.73 -16.83
C LEU A 211 3.93 4.31 -16.31
N ALA A 212 2.93 3.81 -15.56
CA ALA A 212 2.94 2.44 -15.05
C ALA A 212 2.99 1.40 -16.17
N GLU A 213 2.25 1.58 -17.26
CA GLU A 213 2.27 0.69 -18.43
C GLU A 213 3.65 0.60 -19.07
N ARG A 214 4.34 1.74 -19.22
CA ARG A 214 5.71 1.79 -19.74
C ARG A 214 6.70 1.07 -18.82
N LEU A 215 6.53 1.21 -17.50
CA LEU A 215 7.37 0.54 -16.52
C LEU A 215 7.17 -0.99 -16.52
N ILE A 216 5.93 -1.46 -16.65
CA ILE A 216 5.62 -2.90 -16.80
C ILE A 216 6.24 -3.44 -18.08
N GLY A 217 6.12 -2.74 -19.22
CA GLY A 217 6.70 -3.16 -20.49
C GLY A 217 8.21 -3.39 -20.38
N LYS A 218 8.93 -2.47 -19.71
CA LYS A 218 10.38 -2.63 -19.47
C LYS A 218 10.72 -3.82 -18.57
N ARG A 219 9.89 -4.12 -17.55
CA ARG A 219 10.08 -5.31 -16.68
C ARG A 219 9.86 -6.61 -17.45
N ARG A 220 8.93 -6.66 -18.41
CA ARG A 220 8.66 -7.84 -19.25
C ARG A 220 9.79 -8.17 -20.21
N THR A 221 10.54 -7.18 -20.70
CA THR A 221 11.69 -7.37 -21.61
C THR A 221 13.00 -7.70 -20.88
N GLY A 222 13.09 -7.43 -19.57
CA GLY A 222 14.29 -7.67 -18.75
C GLY A 222 14.28 -8.97 -17.94
N PHE A 223 13.12 -9.60 -17.74
CA PHE A 223 12.97 -10.89 -17.07
C PHE A 223 11.88 -11.65 -17.82
N GLY A 224 12.23 -12.75 -18.46
CA GLY A 224 11.30 -13.62 -19.17
C GLY A 224 10.10 -14.00 -18.31
N TRP A 225 9.01 -13.31 -18.48
CA TRP A 225 7.71 -13.60 -17.89
C TRP A 225 6.87 -14.25 -18.99
N ASP A 226 7.12 -15.49 -19.24
CA ASP A 226 6.21 -16.31 -20.03
C ASP A 226 5.01 -16.68 -19.17
N ALA A 227 3.86 -16.67 -19.81
CA ALA A 227 2.46 -16.77 -19.41
C ALA A 227 2.11 -17.65 -18.19
#